data_55fcbbf9ccff4fc342b3c1818f1d9b3e
#
_entry.id   55fcbbf9ccff4fc342b3c1818f1d9b3e
#
_cell.length_a   1.000
_cell.length_b   1.000
_cell.length_c   1.000
_cell.angle_alpha   90.00
_cell.angle_beta   90.00
_cell.angle_gamma   90.00
#
_symmetry.space_group_name_H-M   'P 1'
#
loop_
_entity.id
_entity.type
_entity.pdbx_description
1 polymer ?
#
loop_
_entity_poly.entity_id
_entity_poly.type
_entity_poly.pdbx_seq_one_letter_code
_entity_poly.pdbx_strand_id
1 'polypeptide(L)'
;MKKILALALCLALMACCSLAAAEGTLSICSPNSDGLLSIIPLFEEKTGIDVTVESLGTGDCMKRIESEAAQEFCTCDLMYGGSLANYVANAGLFQDYVSPEDANLMEAYKNSSGYCTNYTIDGSVLLVNKDLLAEAGVTVTGYADLLKPELVGKIASADPSSSSSAFCQLTNMLLAMGGYESEEAWQYVTDLFVGQQVAITSGSSAVYKGVYNGEYAVGLTYEDPCATLIKDGATNIEVIYPVEGTVFLPAQIGIIKNAKNVENAKAFVDFMLSEEAQIYLAENTTSRNVREVVYTNETMKQLGEIYLIFEDSDYVIANTSALKEKVQEIMMDM
;
A
#
# COMPACT_ATOMS: atom_id res chain seq x y z
N MET A 1 42.17 -42.58 -6.68
CA MET A 1 41.98 -41.79 -5.46
C MET A 1 42.27 -40.31 -5.64
N LYS A 2 43.37 -39.85 -6.28
CA LYS A 2 43.65 -38.39 -6.46
C LYS A 2 42.66 -37.61 -7.36
N LYS A 3 42.01 -38.26 -8.33
CA LYS A 3 41.02 -37.60 -9.22
C LYS A 3 39.63 -37.43 -8.56
N ILE A 4 39.28 -38.31 -7.61
CA ILE A 4 38.02 -38.22 -6.85
C ILE A 4 38.11 -37.11 -5.79
N LEU A 5 39.28 -36.90 -5.21
CA LEU A 5 39.53 -35.84 -4.23
C LEU A 5 39.50 -34.46 -4.85
N ALA A 6 39.96 -34.31 -6.12
CA ALA A 6 39.88 -33.03 -6.86
C ALA A 6 38.44 -32.66 -7.24
N LEU A 7 37.59 -33.63 -7.58
CA LEU A 7 36.19 -33.39 -7.92
C LEU A 7 35.37 -32.99 -6.69
N ALA A 8 35.65 -33.59 -5.53
CA ALA A 8 35.00 -33.23 -4.25
C ALA A 8 35.42 -31.83 -3.78
N LEU A 9 36.66 -31.41 -4.04
CA LEU A 9 37.13 -30.07 -3.69
C LEU A 9 36.52 -28.98 -4.60
N CYS A 10 36.30 -29.27 -5.89
CA CYS A 10 35.59 -28.35 -6.81
C CYS A 10 34.10 -28.23 -6.51
N LEU A 11 33.45 -29.31 -6.05
CA LEU A 11 32.05 -29.28 -5.60
C LEU A 11 31.89 -28.55 -4.26
N ALA A 12 32.86 -28.60 -3.37
CA ALA A 12 32.85 -27.86 -2.11
C ALA A 12 33.13 -26.33 -2.34
N LEU A 13 33.85 -25.99 -3.39
CA LEU A 13 34.09 -24.57 -3.78
C LEU A 13 32.93 -23.94 -4.51
N MET A 14 32.03 -24.73 -5.11
CA MET A 14 30.79 -24.22 -5.73
C MET A 14 29.61 -24.05 -4.74
N ALA A 15 29.73 -24.59 -3.52
CA ALA A 15 28.71 -24.39 -2.47
C ALA A 15 29.00 -23.16 -1.57
N CYS A 16 30.12 -22.49 -1.76
CA CYS A 16 30.45 -21.21 -1.14
C CYS A 16 30.30 -20.06 -2.18
N CYS A 17 29.17 -19.95 -2.87
CA CYS A 17 28.67 -18.65 -3.22
C CYS A 17 28.12 -18.04 -1.93
N SER A 18 29.04 -17.64 -1.01
CA SER A 18 28.72 -16.62 -0.04
C SER A 18 28.19 -15.44 -0.85
N LEU A 19 26.91 -15.07 -0.70
CA LEU A 19 26.52 -13.69 -0.95
C LEU A 19 27.63 -12.86 -0.29
N ALA A 20 28.40 -12.16 -1.09
CA ALA A 20 29.23 -11.09 -0.55
C ALA A 20 28.25 -10.19 0.18
N ALA A 21 28.34 -10.11 1.51
CA ALA A 21 27.53 -9.19 2.27
C ALA A 21 27.74 -7.82 1.61
N ALA A 22 26.71 -7.25 1.06
CA ALA A 22 26.78 -5.90 0.52
C ALA A 22 26.94 -5.01 1.76
N GLU A 23 28.14 -4.50 1.99
CA GLU A 23 28.37 -3.52 3.03
C GLU A 23 27.88 -2.18 2.50
N GLY A 24 27.16 -1.40 3.31
CA GLY A 24 26.75 -0.07 2.93
C GLY A 24 25.45 0.37 3.58
N THR A 25 24.88 1.42 3.02
CA THR A 25 23.65 2.02 3.51
C THR A 25 22.59 2.01 2.42
N LEU A 26 21.32 2.05 2.83
CA LEU A 26 20.16 2.22 1.97
C LEU A 26 19.24 3.26 2.61
N SER A 27 18.87 4.28 1.85
CA SER A 27 17.94 5.32 2.30
C SER A 27 16.59 5.15 1.59
N ILE A 28 15.53 4.98 2.37
CA ILE A 28 14.18 4.71 1.90
C ILE A 28 13.25 5.86 2.24
N CYS A 29 12.45 6.33 1.27
CA CYS A 29 11.30 7.18 1.49
C CYS A 29 10.04 6.31 1.48
N SER A 30 9.20 6.36 2.53
CA SER A 30 8.09 5.41 2.65
C SER A 30 6.83 5.99 3.30
N PRO A 31 5.64 5.75 2.71
CA PRO A 31 4.36 6.00 3.35
C PRO A 31 3.84 4.80 4.16
N ASN A 32 4.58 3.71 4.24
CA ASN A 32 4.13 2.46 4.83
C ASN A 32 3.94 2.55 6.36
N SER A 33 3.07 1.68 6.87
CA SER A 33 2.86 1.47 8.29
C SER A 33 4.06 0.79 8.96
N ASP A 34 4.12 0.90 10.28
CA ASP A 34 5.16 0.23 11.09
C ASP A 34 5.16 -1.29 10.88
N GLY A 35 3.99 -1.89 10.61
CA GLY A 35 3.86 -3.31 10.28
C GLY A 35 4.68 -3.69 9.04
N LEU A 36 4.51 -2.96 7.94
CA LEU A 36 5.28 -3.21 6.71
C LEU A 36 6.77 -2.87 6.86
N LEU A 37 7.11 -1.89 7.71
CA LEU A 37 8.50 -1.54 7.99
C LEU A 37 9.20 -2.55 8.92
N SER A 38 8.46 -3.43 9.61
CA SER A 38 9.01 -4.45 10.51
C SER A 38 9.91 -5.47 9.85
N ILE A 39 9.87 -5.59 8.51
CA ILE A 39 10.73 -6.48 7.73
C ILE A 39 12.17 -5.97 7.58
N ILE A 40 12.39 -4.68 7.79
CA ILE A 40 13.71 -4.04 7.56
C ILE A 40 14.82 -4.67 8.39
N PRO A 41 14.67 -4.94 9.71
CA PRO A 41 15.70 -5.61 10.49
C PRO A 41 16.11 -6.99 9.92
N LEU A 42 15.17 -7.73 9.32
CA LEU A 42 15.49 -9.00 8.68
C LEU A 42 16.36 -8.81 7.43
N PHE A 43 16.10 -7.76 6.65
CA PHE A 43 16.95 -7.40 5.52
C PHE A 43 18.35 -6.98 5.96
N GLU A 44 18.45 -6.15 7.00
CA GLU A 44 19.74 -5.70 7.57
C GLU A 44 20.57 -6.87 8.11
N GLU A 45 19.95 -7.78 8.86
CA GLU A 45 20.61 -8.98 9.39
C GLU A 45 21.15 -9.86 8.26
N LYS A 46 20.37 -10.03 7.19
CA LYS A 46 20.72 -10.89 6.06
C LYS A 46 21.81 -10.33 5.17
N THR A 47 21.81 -9.02 4.96
CA THR A 47 22.66 -8.36 3.95
C THR A 47 23.82 -7.58 4.54
N GLY A 48 23.73 -7.14 5.79
CA GLY A 48 24.68 -6.22 6.40
C GLY A 48 24.53 -4.78 5.89
N ILE A 49 23.43 -4.46 5.18
CA ILE A 49 23.13 -3.11 4.68
C ILE A 49 22.32 -2.39 5.75
N ASP A 50 22.83 -1.27 6.26
CA ASP A 50 22.09 -0.43 7.21
C ASP A 50 21.00 0.38 6.48
N VAL A 51 19.76 0.33 6.97
CA VAL A 51 18.62 0.99 6.34
C VAL A 51 18.16 2.19 7.14
N THR A 52 18.00 3.33 6.47
CA THR A 52 17.37 4.51 7.05
C THR A 52 16.05 4.77 6.34
N VAL A 53 14.97 4.89 7.13
CA VAL A 53 13.63 5.17 6.59
C VAL A 53 13.20 6.59 6.96
N GLU A 54 12.74 7.32 5.95
CA GLU A 54 12.02 8.56 6.14
C GLU A 54 10.54 8.34 5.86
N SER A 55 9.74 8.41 6.93
CA SER A 55 8.30 8.19 6.85
C SER A 55 7.57 9.48 6.47
N LEU A 56 6.97 9.50 5.28
CA LEU A 56 6.23 10.62 4.71
C LEU A 56 4.98 10.08 4.00
N GLY A 57 3.95 10.91 3.80
CA GLY A 57 2.82 10.55 2.93
C GLY A 57 3.28 10.36 1.47
N THR A 58 2.55 9.53 0.71
CA THR A 58 2.90 9.22 -0.70
C THR A 58 3.13 10.47 -1.54
N GLY A 59 2.23 11.45 -1.43
CA GLY A 59 2.34 12.72 -2.17
C GLY A 59 3.58 13.53 -1.79
N ASP A 60 3.98 13.51 -0.52
CA ASP A 60 5.17 14.23 -0.06
C ASP A 60 6.46 13.51 -0.46
N CYS A 61 6.46 12.16 -0.45
CA CYS A 61 7.55 11.37 -1.04
C CYS A 61 7.77 11.76 -2.50
N MET A 62 6.71 11.76 -3.31
CA MET A 62 6.80 12.09 -4.75
C MET A 62 7.29 13.51 -4.99
N LYS A 63 6.71 14.52 -4.30
CA LYS A 63 7.13 15.92 -4.41
C LYS A 63 8.60 16.12 -4.03
N ARG A 64 9.06 15.42 -3.00
CA ARG A 64 10.44 15.46 -2.57
C ARG A 64 11.37 14.87 -3.64
N ILE A 65 11.09 13.65 -4.12
CA ILE A 65 11.87 12.99 -5.17
C ILE A 65 11.94 13.87 -6.42
N GLU A 66 10.83 14.46 -6.83
CA GLU A 66 10.77 15.40 -7.97
C GLU A 66 11.63 16.64 -7.74
N SER A 67 11.51 17.28 -6.57
CA SER A 67 12.29 18.46 -6.21
C SER A 67 13.79 18.18 -6.15
N GLU A 68 14.18 17.02 -5.63
CA GLU A 68 15.58 16.59 -5.56
C GLU A 68 16.12 16.25 -6.95
N ALA A 69 15.35 15.58 -7.79
CA ALA A 69 15.72 15.25 -9.16
C ALA A 69 15.99 16.50 -10.01
N ALA A 70 15.18 17.55 -9.83
CA ALA A 70 15.38 18.85 -10.51
C ALA A 70 16.70 19.55 -10.12
N GLN A 71 17.31 19.16 -9.01
CA GLN A 71 18.59 19.70 -8.50
C GLN A 71 19.76 18.72 -8.70
N GLU A 72 19.55 17.64 -9.46
CA GLU A 72 20.52 16.55 -9.64
C GLU A 72 21.00 15.95 -8.31
N PHE A 73 20.13 15.94 -7.31
CA PHE A 73 20.40 15.50 -5.95
C PHE A 73 19.44 14.37 -5.57
N CYS A 74 19.82 13.50 -4.65
CA CYS A 74 18.99 12.43 -4.14
C CYS A 74 19.38 12.11 -2.69
N THR A 75 18.40 12.13 -1.78
CA THR A 75 18.59 11.73 -0.38
C THR A 75 18.12 10.31 -0.12
N CYS A 76 17.14 9.82 -0.89
CA CYS A 76 16.65 8.46 -0.81
C CYS A 76 17.05 7.66 -2.04
N ASP A 77 17.34 6.38 -1.86
CA ASP A 77 17.72 5.47 -2.94
C ASP A 77 16.51 4.80 -3.57
N LEU A 78 15.45 4.56 -2.77
CA LEU A 78 14.21 4.00 -3.28
C LEU A 78 12.98 4.57 -2.56
N MET A 79 11.84 4.48 -3.21
CA MET A 79 10.54 4.69 -2.63
C MET A 79 9.89 3.32 -2.38
N TYR A 80 9.45 3.08 -1.13
CA TYR A 80 8.83 1.85 -0.68
C TYR A 80 7.39 2.10 -0.25
N GLY A 81 6.44 1.87 -1.16
CA GLY A 81 5.00 2.09 -0.98
C GLY A 81 4.40 3.01 -2.05
N GLY A 82 3.11 3.20 -1.98
CA GLY A 82 2.33 3.94 -2.98
C GLY A 82 1.73 3.03 -4.05
N SER A 83 0.79 3.56 -4.83
CA SER A 83 0.08 2.83 -5.89
C SER A 83 0.75 2.97 -7.26
N LEU A 84 0.44 2.08 -8.19
CA LEU A 84 0.92 2.14 -9.57
C LEU A 84 0.66 3.51 -10.22
N ALA A 85 -0.50 4.11 -10.00
CA ALA A 85 -0.84 5.42 -10.55
C ALA A 85 0.16 6.52 -10.13
N ASN A 86 0.69 6.47 -8.90
CA ASN A 86 1.70 7.41 -8.44
C ASN A 86 3.02 7.26 -9.20
N TYR A 87 3.43 6.02 -9.46
CA TYR A 87 4.67 5.72 -10.19
C TYR A 87 4.54 6.05 -11.67
N VAL A 88 3.41 5.73 -12.32
CA VAL A 88 3.18 6.05 -13.73
C VAL A 88 3.17 7.56 -13.96
N ALA A 89 2.49 8.33 -13.11
CA ALA A 89 2.49 9.80 -13.18
C ALA A 89 3.91 10.41 -13.04
N ASN A 90 4.83 9.67 -12.44
CA ASN A 90 6.20 10.11 -12.13
C ASN A 90 7.27 9.17 -12.70
N ALA A 91 6.98 8.43 -13.77
CA ALA A 91 7.85 7.37 -14.32
C ALA A 91 9.30 7.83 -14.56
N GLY A 92 9.48 9.09 -15.00
CA GLY A 92 10.81 9.67 -15.24
C GLY A 92 11.71 9.82 -14.01
N LEU A 93 11.17 9.65 -12.80
CA LEU A 93 11.89 9.73 -11.53
C LEU A 93 12.49 8.40 -11.07
N PHE A 94 12.12 7.29 -11.73
CA PHE A 94 12.54 5.94 -11.34
C PHE A 94 13.44 5.29 -12.40
N GLN A 95 14.25 4.33 -11.95
CA GLN A 95 15.11 3.51 -12.80
C GLN A 95 14.37 2.29 -13.30
N ASP A 96 14.70 1.85 -14.50
CA ASP A 96 14.27 0.54 -15.00
C ASP A 96 14.94 -0.57 -14.18
N TYR A 97 14.13 -1.39 -13.55
CA TYR A 97 14.57 -2.58 -12.85
C TYR A 97 13.44 -3.60 -12.72
N VAL A 98 13.71 -4.82 -13.15
CA VAL A 98 12.85 -5.99 -12.93
C VAL A 98 13.67 -7.01 -12.14
N SER A 99 13.18 -7.36 -10.96
CA SER A 99 13.84 -8.34 -10.09
C SER A 99 13.85 -9.73 -10.74
N PRO A 100 14.91 -10.54 -10.58
CA PRO A 100 14.89 -11.96 -10.94
C PRO A 100 13.77 -12.74 -10.21
N GLU A 101 13.37 -12.32 -9.02
CA GLU A 101 12.28 -12.92 -8.24
C GLU A 101 10.89 -12.66 -8.83
N ASP A 102 10.75 -11.70 -9.75
CA ASP A 102 9.48 -11.40 -10.43
C ASP A 102 8.88 -12.62 -11.14
N ALA A 103 9.73 -13.51 -11.64
CA ALA A 103 9.30 -14.76 -12.27
C ALA A 103 8.47 -15.68 -11.33
N ASN A 104 8.65 -15.53 -10.04
CA ASN A 104 8.02 -16.34 -8.99
C ASN A 104 6.73 -15.71 -8.42
N LEU A 105 6.34 -14.53 -8.89
CA LEU A 105 5.10 -13.86 -8.47
C LEU A 105 3.88 -14.47 -9.16
N MET A 106 2.72 -14.33 -8.53
CA MET A 106 1.44 -14.61 -9.18
C MET A 106 1.32 -13.75 -10.44
N GLU A 107 0.81 -14.31 -11.53
CA GLU A 107 0.80 -13.67 -12.85
C GLU A 107 0.21 -12.25 -12.86
N ALA A 108 -0.86 -12.04 -12.07
CA ALA A 108 -1.53 -10.74 -11.96
C ALA A 108 -0.68 -9.65 -11.26
N TYR A 109 0.41 -10.04 -10.58
CA TYR A 109 1.25 -9.12 -9.81
C TYR A 109 2.69 -9.02 -10.29
N LYS A 110 3.00 -9.57 -11.46
CA LYS A 110 4.29 -9.38 -12.11
C LYS A 110 4.51 -7.93 -12.52
N ASN A 111 5.77 -7.51 -12.55
CA ASN A 111 6.15 -6.16 -12.96
C ASN A 111 5.83 -5.94 -14.45
N SER A 112 4.80 -5.16 -14.73
CA SER A 112 4.40 -4.78 -16.09
C SER A 112 4.97 -3.43 -16.54
N SER A 113 5.40 -2.59 -15.58
CA SER A 113 5.88 -1.23 -15.87
C SER A 113 7.34 -1.15 -16.30
N GLY A 114 8.17 -2.09 -15.82
CA GLY A 114 9.62 -2.12 -16.01
C GLY A 114 10.40 -1.32 -14.96
N TYR A 115 9.77 -0.42 -14.19
CA TYR A 115 10.45 0.49 -13.26
C TYR A 115 9.87 0.54 -11.85
N CYS A 116 8.75 -0.12 -11.60
CA CYS A 116 8.23 -0.31 -10.24
C CYS A 116 7.71 -1.73 -10.07
N THR A 117 7.83 -2.24 -8.85
CA THR A 117 7.64 -3.66 -8.52
C THR A 117 6.55 -3.82 -7.47
N ASN A 118 5.62 -4.73 -7.71
CA ASN A 118 4.57 -5.11 -6.76
C ASN A 118 5.18 -5.93 -5.63
N TYR A 119 4.86 -5.62 -4.36
CA TYR A 119 5.40 -6.39 -3.21
C TYR A 119 4.34 -6.89 -2.24
N THR A 120 3.19 -6.24 -2.16
CA THR A 120 2.00 -6.66 -1.41
C THR A 120 0.75 -6.22 -2.16
N ILE A 121 -0.42 -6.74 -1.77
CA ILE A 121 -1.73 -6.22 -2.18
C ILE A 121 -2.49 -5.76 -0.96
N ASP A 122 -3.33 -4.75 -1.14
CA ASP A 122 -4.14 -4.19 -0.07
C ASP A 122 -5.52 -3.78 -0.58
N GLY A 123 -6.53 -3.92 0.28
CA GLY A 123 -7.93 -3.66 -0.06
C GLY A 123 -8.42 -2.32 0.47
N SER A 124 -9.25 -1.64 -0.32
CA SER A 124 -10.00 -0.47 0.14
C SER A 124 -11.12 -0.92 1.07
N VAL A 125 -11.04 -0.53 2.35
CA VAL A 125 -12.00 -0.95 3.39
C VAL A 125 -12.56 0.24 4.17
N LEU A 126 -13.65 0.00 4.89
CA LEU A 126 -14.14 0.90 5.92
C LEU A 126 -13.69 0.36 7.28
N LEU A 127 -13.05 1.18 8.10
CA LEU A 127 -12.83 0.87 9.50
C LEU A 127 -13.96 1.50 10.31
N VAL A 128 -14.62 0.71 11.16
CA VAL A 128 -15.71 1.22 12.01
C VAL A 128 -15.38 1.07 13.47
N ASN A 129 -15.79 2.06 14.27
CA ASN A 129 -15.79 1.96 15.72
C ASN A 129 -17.15 1.43 16.17
N LYS A 130 -17.16 0.19 16.70
CA LYS A 130 -18.37 -0.53 17.08
C LYS A 130 -19.16 0.16 18.20
N ASP A 131 -18.46 0.78 19.14
CA ASP A 131 -19.07 1.45 20.28
C ASP A 131 -19.81 2.71 19.84
N LEU A 132 -19.18 3.52 18.96
CA LEU A 132 -19.80 4.73 18.40
C LEU A 132 -20.96 4.41 17.45
N LEU A 133 -20.87 3.32 16.66
CA LEU A 133 -21.98 2.88 15.82
C LEU A 133 -23.17 2.38 16.67
N ALA A 134 -22.90 1.64 17.76
CA ALA A 134 -23.93 1.19 18.69
C ALA A 134 -24.60 2.38 19.41
N GLU A 135 -23.83 3.39 19.84
CA GLU A 135 -24.36 4.63 20.42
C GLU A 135 -25.23 5.40 19.42
N ALA A 136 -24.82 5.47 18.17
CA ALA A 136 -25.59 6.09 17.10
C ALA A 136 -26.81 5.27 16.65
N GLY A 137 -26.89 4.00 17.03
CA GLY A 137 -27.96 3.08 16.63
C GLY A 137 -27.93 2.73 15.14
N VAL A 138 -26.72 2.75 14.53
CA VAL A 138 -26.55 2.54 13.08
C VAL A 138 -25.63 1.34 12.81
N THR A 139 -25.89 0.65 11.69
CA THR A 139 -25.03 -0.41 11.16
C THR A 139 -24.44 0.05 9.84
N VAL A 140 -23.18 -0.26 9.61
CA VAL A 140 -22.46 0.02 8.35
C VAL A 140 -22.01 -1.32 7.75
N THR A 141 -22.44 -1.59 6.52
CA THR A 141 -22.09 -2.80 5.76
C THR A 141 -21.43 -2.45 4.42
N GLY A 142 -21.54 -1.20 3.99
CA GLY A 142 -20.98 -0.71 2.73
C GLY A 142 -21.12 0.79 2.57
N TYR A 143 -20.86 1.24 1.37
CA TYR A 143 -20.82 2.65 1.02
C TYR A 143 -22.19 3.32 1.15
N ALA A 144 -23.27 2.65 0.75
CA ALA A 144 -24.62 3.23 0.83
C ALA A 144 -25.03 3.61 2.26
N ASP A 145 -24.54 2.86 3.26
CA ASP A 145 -24.83 3.14 4.67
C ASP A 145 -24.16 4.42 5.18
N LEU A 146 -23.11 4.92 4.51
CA LEU A 146 -22.38 6.11 4.94
C LEU A 146 -23.20 7.41 4.80
N LEU A 147 -24.26 7.39 3.99
CA LEU A 147 -25.16 8.54 3.82
C LEU A 147 -26.24 8.63 4.91
N LYS A 148 -26.22 7.76 5.90
CA LYS A 148 -27.19 7.81 7.02
C LYS A 148 -26.98 9.07 7.85
N PRO A 149 -28.05 9.78 8.24
CA PRO A 149 -27.97 11.06 8.95
C PRO A 149 -27.27 10.95 10.32
N GLU A 150 -27.27 9.77 10.94
CA GLU A 150 -26.60 9.49 12.21
C GLU A 150 -25.07 9.58 12.10
N LEU A 151 -24.52 9.52 10.88
CA LEU A 151 -23.07 9.55 10.60
C LEU A 151 -22.55 10.94 10.22
N VAL A 152 -23.40 11.97 10.12
CA VAL A 152 -22.96 13.35 9.80
C VAL A 152 -21.90 13.82 10.81
N GLY A 153 -20.74 14.24 10.29
CA GLY A 153 -19.59 14.69 11.07
C GLY A 153 -18.83 13.57 11.80
N LYS A 154 -19.14 12.30 11.54
CA LYS A 154 -18.53 11.14 12.21
C LYS A 154 -17.67 10.25 11.30
N ILE A 155 -17.47 10.68 10.04
CA ILE A 155 -16.69 9.94 9.03
C ILE A 155 -15.37 10.69 8.81
N ALA A 156 -14.27 9.96 8.70
CA ALA A 156 -12.96 10.51 8.38
C ALA A 156 -12.39 9.92 7.08
N SER A 157 -11.66 10.75 6.33
CA SER A 157 -10.86 10.36 5.18
C SER A 157 -9.54 11.13 5.17
N ALA A 158 -8.52 10.62 4.52
CA ALA A 158 -7.42 11.46 4.06
C ALA A 158 -7.81 12.15 2.75
N ASP A 159 -7.04 13.16 2.34
CA ASP A 159 -7.26 13.86 1.07
C ASP A 159 -6.93 12.96 -0.13
N PRO A 160 -7.91 12.63 -1.00
CA PRO A 160 -7.68 11.76 -2.16
C PRO A 160 -6.71 12.36 -3.19
N SER A 161 -6.47 13.66 -3.18
CA SER A 161 -5.53 14.29 -4.12
C SER A 161 -4.07 14.03 -3.76
N SER A 162 -3.77 13.79 -2.48
CA SER A 162 -2.41 13.67 -1.94
C SER A 162 -2.10 12.31 -1.30
N SER A 163 -3.11 11.62 -0.78
CA SER A 163 -2.98 10.30 -0.17
C SER A 163 -3.30 9.18 -1.17
N SER A 164 -2.38 8.24 -1.36
CA SER A 164 -2.57 7.08 -2.25
C SER A 164 -3.76 6.22 -1.82
N SER A 165 -3.86 5.89 -0.53
CA SER A 165 -4.96 5.05 -0.02
C SER A 165 -6.32 5.75 -0.12
N ALA A 166 -6.39 7.07 0.10
CA ALA A 166 -7.63 7.81 -0.09
C ALA A 166 -8.01 7.92 -1.57
N PHE A 167 -7.05 8.01 -2.49
CA PHE A 167 -7.31 7.94 -3.91
C PHE A 167 -7.82 6.56 -4.33
N CYS A 168 -7.22 5.47 -3.81
CA CYS A 168 -7.73 4.11 -4.02
C CYS A 168 -9.15 3.94 -3.45
N GLN A 169 -9.46 4.55 -2.31
CA GLN A 169 -10.83 4.57 -1.77
C GLN A 169 -11.79 5.32 -2.69
N LEU A 170 -11.39 6.46 -3.26
CA LEU A 170 -12.21 7.21 -4.22
C LEU A 170 -12.50 6.38 -5.46
N THR A 171 -11.46 5.76 -6.07
CA THR A 171 -11.65 4.93 -7.28
C THR A 171 -12.51 3.71 -6.99
N ASN A 172 -12.34 3.07 -5.82
CA ASN A 172 -13.21 1.97 -5.39
C ASN A 172 -14.66 2.43 -5.22
N MET A 173 -14.93 3.56 -4.54
CA MET A 173 -16.27 4.11 -4.38
C MET A 173 -16.93 4.40 -5.73
N LEU A 174 -16.23 5.08 -6.63
CA LEU A 174 -16.75 5.38 -7.96
C LEU A 174 -17.13 4.11 -8.72
N LEU A 175 -16.23 3.11 -8.72
CA LEU A 175 -16.48 1.84 -9.39
C LEU A 175 -17.67 1.09 -8.77
N ALA A 176 -17.73 1.00 -7.43
CA ALA A 176 -18.79 0.32 -6.70
C ALA A 176 -20.16 1.01 -6.85
N MET A 177 -20.17 2.33 -7.00
CA MET A 177 -21.40 3.14 -7.06
C MET A 177 -21.86 3.46 -8.51
N GLY A 178 -21.28 2.81 -9.54
CA GLY A 178 -21.78 2.92 -10.91
C GLY A 178 -20.74 3.19 -11.98
N GLY A 179 -19.48 3.43 -11.60
CA GLY A 179 -18.36 3.64 -12.52
C GLY A 179 -17.77 5.04 -12.48
N TYR A 180 -16.57 5.19 -13.03
CA TYR A 180 -15.76 6.41 -12.94
C TYR A 180 -16.38 7.63 -13.63
N GLU A 181 -17.22 7.40 -14.64
CA GLU A 181 -17.89 8.45 -15.43
C GLU A 181 -19.36 8.65 -15.02
N SER A 182 -19.89 7.82 -14.10
CA SER A 182 -21.28 7.89 -13.67
C SER A 182 -21.58 9.18 -12.88
N GLU A 183 -22.59 9.91 -13.30
CA GLU A 183 -23.06 11.09 -12.57
C GLU A 183 -23.59 10.69 -11.18
N GLU A 184 -24.24 9.53 -11.05
CA GLU A 184 -24.73 9.00 -9.78
C GLU A 184 -23.58 8.68 -8.82
N ALA A 185 -22.49 8.08 -9.32
CA ALA A 185 -21.32 7.80 -8.48
C ALA A 185 -20.65 9.09 -7.97
N TRP A 186 -20.54 10.11 -8.80
CA TRP A 186 -20.01 11.41 -8.40
C TRP A 186 -20.95 12.18 -7.47
N GLN A 187 -22.27 12.04 -7.68
CA GLN A 187 -23.24 12.60 -6.74
C GLN A 187 -23.12 11.93 -5.37
N TYR A 188 -22.93 10.59 -5.34
CA TYR A 188 -22.64 9.87 -4.10
C TYR A 188 -21.39 10.42 -3.40
N VAL A 189 -20.30 10.66 -4.13
CA VAL A 189 -19.07 11.25 -3.56
C VAL A 189 -19.35 12.64 -2.97
N THR A 190 -20.15 13.47 -3.67
CA THR A 190 -20.55 14.79 -3.18
C THR A 190 -21.39 14.68 -1.90
N ASP A 191 -22.41 13.83 -1.91
CA ASP A 191 -23.30 13.62 -0.75
C ASP A 191 -22.51 13.07 0.45
N LEU A 192 -21.48 12.24 0.21
CA LEU A 192 -20.61 11.72 1.24
C LEU A 192 -19.70 12.83 1.79
N PHE A 193 -18.84 13.43 0.96
CA PHE A 193 -17.83 14.37 1.45
C PHE A 193 -18.46 15.65 2.02
N VAL A 194 -19.36 16.28 1.28
CA VAL A 194 -20.01 17.52 1.68
C VAL A 194 -21.21 17.26 2.59
N GLY A 195 -22.12 16.37 2.16
CA GLY A 195 -23.36 16.11 2.89
C GLY A 195 -23.14 15.48 4.27
N GLN A 196 -22.18 14.55 4.38
CA GLN A 196 -21.81 13.92 5.65
C GLN A 196 -20.74 14.70 6.43
N GLN A 197 -20.22 15.80 5.90
CA GLN A 197 -19.18 16.61 6.53
C GLN A 197 -17.96 15.75 6.92
N VAL A 198 -17.42 15.01 5.95
CA VAL A 198 -16.29 14.09 6.17
C VAL A 198 -15.08 14.87 6.67
N ALA A 199 -14.51 14.45 7.80
CA ALA A 199 -13.30 15.06 8.34
C ALA A 199 -12.08 14.67 7.48
N ILE A 200 -11.41 15.65 6.88
CA ILE A 200 -10.18 15.44 6.13
C ILE A 200 -9.00 15.50 7.09
N THR A 201 -8.30 14.37 7.22
CA THR A 201 -7.15 14.22 8.12
C THR A 201 -5.82 14.44 7.38
N SER A 202 -4.73 14.58 8.14
CA SER A 202 -3.38 14.81 7.61
C SER A 202 -2.83 13.64 6.78
N GLY A 203 -3.45 12.46 6.84
CA GLY A 203 -3.04 11.27 6.10
C GLY A 203 -3.78 10.03 6.59
N SER A 204 -3.61 8.92 5.89
CA SER A 204 -4.32 7.66 6.18
C SER A 204 -4.08 7.12 7.59
N SER A 205 -2.90 7.33 8.17
CA SER A 205 -2.63 6.90 9.54
C SER A 205 -3.46 7.66 10.58
N ALA A 206 -3.78 8.91 10.34
CA ALA A 206 -4.66 9.68 11.22
C ALA A 206 -6.12 9.19 11.11
N VAL A 207 -6.56 8.67 9.93
CA VAL A 207 -7.89 8.09 9.75
C VAL A 207 -8.09 6.88 10.67
N TYR A 208 -7.31 5.81 10.47
CA TYR A 208 -7.53 4.57 11.23
C TYR A 208 -7.22 4.71 12.72
N LYS A 209 -6.24 5.53 13.09
CA LYS A 209 -5.96 5.83 14.48
C LYS A 209 -7.09 6.64 15.13
N GLY A 210 -7.67 7.61 14.43
CA GLY A 210 -8.81 8.39 14.90
C GLY A 210 -10.06 7.53 15.15
N VAL A 211 -10.34 6.56 14.27
CA VAL A 211 -11.42 5.59 14.49
C VAL A 211 -11.14 4.70 15.70
N TYR A 212 -9.92 4.18 15.81
CA TYR A 212 -9.51 3.35 16.96
C TYR A 212 -9.63 4.13 18.28
N ASN A 213 -9.23 5.39 18.29
CA ASN A 213 -9.28 6.26 19.49
C ASN A 213 -10.71 6.76 19.81
N GLY A 214 -11.71 6.50 18.94
CA GLY A 214 -13.09 6.94 19.15
C GLY A 214 -13.34 8.41 18.76
N GLU A 215 -12.50 8.98 17.92
CA GLU A 215 -12.70 10.33 17.38
C GLU A 215 -13.71 10.32 16.22
N TYR A 216 -13.73 9.23 15.45
CA TYR A 216 -14.63 9.01 14.31
C TYR A 216 -15.32 7.65 14.40
N ALA A 217 -16.57 7.58 13.94
CA ALA A 217 -17.32 6.32 13.90
C ALA A 217 -16.90 5.46 12.69
N VAL A 218 -16.53 6.09 11.57
CA VAL A 218 -16.11 5.42 10.33
C VAL A 218 -14.88 6.10 9.75
N GLY A 219 -13.94 5.30 9.24
CA GLY A 219 -12.79 5.75 8.49
C GLY A 219 -12.74 5.13 7.10
N LEU A 220 -12.57 5.95 6.07
CA LEU A 220 -12.28 5.52 4.71
C LEU A 220 -10.78 5.23 4.61
N THR A 221 -10.39 3.95 4.56
CA THR A 221 -8.99 3.57 4.72
C THR A 221 -8.66 2.27 3.97
N TYR A 222 -7.60 1.58 4.35
CA TYR A 222 -7.12 0.35 3.74
C TYR A 222 -6.88 -0.74 4.79
N GLU A 223 -6.82 -1.99 4.34
CA GLU A 223 -6.96 -3.17 5.19
C GLU A 223 -5.80 -3.37 6.18
N ASP A 224 -4.55 -3.34 5.71
CA ASP A 224 -3.36 -3.75 6.47
C ASP A 224 -3.25 -3.11 7.87
N PRO A 225 -3.24 -1.77 8.04
CA PRO A 225 -3.10 -1.20 9.37
C PRO A 225 -4.33 -1.42 10.27
N CYS A 226 -5.51 -1.60 9.68
CA CYS A 226 -6.73 -1.89 10.43
C CYS A 226 -6.69 -3.32 11.00
N ALA A 227 -6.28 -4.28 10.18
CA ALA A 227 -6.09 -5.66 10.61
C ALA A 227 -4.96 -5.78 11.63
N THR A 228 -3.88 -4.98 11.50
CA THR A 228 -2.80 -4.88 12.48
C THR A 228 -3.32 -4.44 13.85
N LEU A 229 -4.13 -3.38 13.91
CA LEU A 229 -4.73 -2.93 15.18
C LEU A 229 -5.57 -4.04 15.85
N ILE A 230 -6.33 -4.81 15.06
CA ILE A 230 -7.13 -5.92 15.57
C ILE A 230 -6.22 -7.05 16.06
N LYS A 231 -5.19 -7.42 15.31
CA LYS A 231 -4.18 -8.41 15.69
C LYS A 231 -3.49 -8.03 17.00
N ASP A 232 -3.24 -6.75 17.21
CA ASP A 232 -2.62 -6.18 18.41
C ASP A 232 -3.59 -6.03 19.60
N GLY A 233 -4.84 -6.47 19.44
CA GLY A 233 -5.82 -6.58 20.53
C GLY A 233 -6.88 -5.49 20.56
N ALA A 234 -7.04 -4.68 19.52
CA ALA A 234 -8.16 -3.75 19.45
C ALA A 234 -9.50 -4.50 19.34
N THR A 235 -10.42 -4.23 20.29
CA THR A 235 -11.74 -4.89 20.35
C THR A 235 -12.90 -3.98 20.00
N ASN A 236 -12.67 -2.67 19.95
CA ASN A 236 -13.69 -1.65 19.68
C ASN A 236 -13.86 -1.32 18.19
N ILE A 237 -13.02 -1.87 17.32
CA ILE A 237 -13.07 -1.62 15.88
C ILE A 237 -13.39 -2.88 15.09
N GLU A 238 -13.81 -2.71 13.83
CA GLU A 238 -14.08 -3.78 12.86
C GLU A 238 -13.77 -3.31 11.45
N VAL A 239 -13.19 -4.21 10.63
CA VAL A 239 -12.97 -3.98 9.20
C VAL A 239 -14.21 -4.41 8.43
N ILE A 240 -14.78 -3.48 7.68
CA ILE A 240 -15.92 -3.72 6.78
C ILE A 240 -15.43 -3.69 5.33
N TYR A 241 -15.60 -4.79 4.63
CA TYR A 241 -15.45 -4.88 3.18
C TYR A 241 -16.79 -4.48 2.58
N PRO A 242 -16.88 -3.36 1.84
CA PRO A 242 -18.15 -2.86 1.32
C PRO A 242 -18.90 -3.92 0.52
N VAL A 243 -20.19 -4.10 0.81
CA VAL A 243 -21.05 -5.06 0.11
C VAL A 243 -21.23 -4.72 -1.37
N GLU A 244 -21.00 -3.46 -1.75
CA GLU A 244 -21.01 -3.00 -3.14
C GLU A 244 -19.74 -3.40 -3.90
N GLY A 245 -18.69 -3.82 -3.20
CA GLY A 245 -17.48 -4.38 -3.76
C GLY A 245 -16.19 -3.71 -3.25
N THR A 246 -15.15 -4.52 -3.17
CA THR A 246 -13.82 -4.13 -2.71
C THR A 246 -12.79 -4.37 -3.81
N VAL A 247 -11.99 -3.35 -4.10
CA VAL A 247 -10.80 -3.44 -4.96
C VAL A 247 -9.59 -3.76 -4.10
N PHE A 248 -8.76 -4.70 -4.56
CA PHE A 248 -7.44 -4.97 -4.01
C PHE A 248 -6.38 -4.54 -5.02
N LEU A 249 -5.51 -3.64 -4.62
CA LEU A 249 -4.46 -3.09 -5.46
C LEU A 249 -3.07 -3.40 -4.90
N PRO A 250 -2.06 -3.60 -5.77
CA PRO A 250 -0.69 -3.79 -5.34
C PRO A 250 -0.07 -2.47 -4.87
N ALA A 251 0.75 -2.57 -3.82
CA ALA A 251 1.67 -1.53 -3.43
C ALA A 251 3.00 -1.70 -4.18
N GLN A 252 3.68 -0.58 -4.45
CA GLN A 252 4.84 -0.52 -5.35
C GLN A 252 6.14 -0.22 -4.59
N ILE A 253 7.25 -0.73 -5.14
CA ILE A 253 8.62 -0.28 -4.82
C ILE A 253 9.26 0.21 -6.12
N GLY A 254 9.92 1.36 -6.08
CA GLY A 254 10.70 1.88 -7.22
C GLY A 254 12.04 2.43 -6.79
N ILE A 255 13.09 2.13 -7.57
CA ILE A 255 14.44 2.65 -7.36
C ILE A 255 14.51 4.06 -7.96
N ILE A 256 14.93 5.05 -7.17
CA ILE A 256 15.00 6.44 -7.62
C ILE A 256 16.13 6.60 -8.65
N LYS A 257 15.87 7.36 -9.71
CA LYS A 257 16.78 7.47 -10.88
C LYS A 257 18.20 7.89 -10.53
N ASN A 258 18.34 8.81 -9.58
CA ASN A 258 19.63 9.35 -9.16
C ASN A 258 20.10 8.73 -7.83
N ALA A 259 19.61 7.53 -7.47
CA ALA A 259 20.02 6.82 -6.27
C ALA A 259 21.54 6.66 -6.20
N LYS A 260 22.09 6.83 -5.00
CA LYS A 260 23.53 6.67 -4.75
C LYS A 260 23.89 5.20 -4.55
N ASN A 261 22.99 4.44 -3.92
CA ASN A 261 23.21 3.06 -3.51
C ASN A 261 22.33 2.10 -4.34
N VAL A 262 22.44 2.19 -5.69
CA VAL A 262 21.57 1.44 -6.62
C VAL A 262 21.61 -0.06 -6.39
N GLU A 263 22.78 -0.65 -6.16
CA GLU A 263 22.89 -2.10 -5.95
C GLU A 263 22.26 -2.53 -4.62
N ASN A 264 22.34 -1.71 -3.58
CA ASN A 264 21.65 -1.96 -2.31
C ASN A 264 20.13 -1.83 -2.47
N ALA A 265 19.68 -0.87 -3.28
CA ALA A 265 18.27 -0.72 -3.62
C ALA A 265 17.73 -1.92 -4.40
N LYS A 266 18.47 -2.45 -5.38
CA LYS A 266 18.12 -3.70 -6.08
C LYS A 266 18.06 -4.89 -5.12
N ALA A 267 19.06 -5.02 -4.23
CA ALA A 267 19.06 -6.08 -3.23
C ALA A 267 17.83 -6.02 -2.31
N PHE A 268 17.34 -4.82 -1.97
CA PHE A 268 16.11 -4.65 -1.20
C PHE A 268 14.88 -5.08 -2.00
N VAL A 269 14.77 -4.70 -3.28
CA VAL A 269 13.67 -5.12 -4.15
C VAL A 269 13.64 -6.64 -4.30
N ASP A 270 14.80 -7.26 -4.57
CA ASP A 270 14.91 -8.72 -4.71
C ASP A 270 14.55 -9.43 -3.41
N PHE A 271 15.02 -8.91 -2.27
CA PHE A 271 14.68 -9.44 -0.96
C PHE A 271 13.18 -9.38 -0.69
N MET A 272 12.51 -8.26 -0.96
CA MET A 272 11.07 -8.09 -0.72
C MET A 272 10.22 -9.09 -1.51
N LEU A 273 10.69 -9.54 -2.68
CA LEU A 273 10.02 -10.54 -3.51
C LEU A 273 10.43 -11.97 -3.19
N SER A 274 11.48 -12.18 -2.40
CA SER A 274 11.96 -13.52 -2.04
C SER A 274 10.89 -14.31 -1.27
N GLU A 275 10.96 -15.63 -1.34
CA GLU A 275 10.06 -16.52 -0.59
C GLU A 275 10.13 -16.24 0.92
N GLU A 276 11.35 -16.01 1.45
CA GLU A 276 11.58 -15.72 2.86
C GLU A 276 10.89 -14.41 3.31
N ALA A 277 11.03 -13.33 2.54
CA ALA A 277 10.40 -12.07 2.87
C ALA A 277 8.87 -12.16 2.78
N GLN A 278 8.36 -12.85 1.77
CA GLN A 278 6.91 -13.05 1.59
C GLN A 278 6.32 -13.94 2.70
N ILE A 279 7.03 -14.96 3.17
CA ILE A 279 6.64 -15.75 4.35
C ILE A 279 6.67 -14.88 5.60
N TYR A 280 7.76 -14.10 5.80
CA TYR A 280 7.85 -13.19 6.95
C TYR A 280 6.66 -12.22 7.00
N LEU A 281 6.33 -11.58 5.88
CA LEU A 281 5.19 -10.67 5.79
C LEU A 281 3.88 -11.37 6.13
N ALA A 282 3.66 -12.58 5.61
CA ALA A 282 2.47 -13.37 5.88
C ALA A 282 2.31 -13.72 7.37
N GLU A 283 3.39 -14.12 8.03
CA GLU A 283 3.37 -14.59 9.42
C GLU A 283 3.38 -13.46 10.45
N ASN A 284 4.11 -12.39 10.15
CA ASN A 284 4.39 -11.33 11.13
C ASN A 284 3.57 -10.06 10.92
N THR A 285 2.99 -9.87 9.73
CA THR A 285 2.18 -8.70 9.40
C THR A 285 0.73 -9.08 9.09
N THR A 286 -0.04 -8.12 8.64
CA THR A 286 -1.37 -8.29 8.09
C THR A 286 -1.42 -8.01 6.58
N SER A 287 -0.24 -7.95 5.95
CA SER A 287 -0.11 -7.70 4.52
C SER A 287 -0.43 -8.94 3.70
N ARG A 288 -1.11 -8.77 2.59
CA ARG A 288 -1.37 -9.84 1.62
C ARG A 288 -0.23 -9.96 0.62
N ASN A 289 0.16 -11.19 0.34
CA ASN A 289 1.32 -11.50 -0.49
C ASN A 289 1.02 -11.35 -2.00
N VAL A 290 2.08 -11.10 -2.78
CA VAL A 290 2.08 -11.14 -4.25
C VAL A 290 2.60 -12.47 -4.80
N ARG A 291 3.12 -13.34 -3.93
CA ARG A 291 3.62 -14.68 -4.21
C ARG A 291 2.70 -15.69 -3.52
N GLU A 292 2.49 -16.87 -4.13
CA GLU A 292 1.73 -17.92 -3.46
C GLU A 292 2.50 -18.42 -2.23
N VAL A 293 1.95 -18.13 -1.05
CA VAL A 293 2.43 -18.65 0.23
C VAL A 293 1.26 -19.25 1.00
N VAL A 294 1.49 -20.36 1.64
CA VAL A 294 0.47 -21.00 2.49
C VAL A 294 0.43 -20.26 3.82
N TYR A 295 -0.59 -19.44 4.00
CA TYR A 295 -0.78 -18.64 5.20
C TYR A 295 -2.26 -18.49 5.56
N THR A 296 -2.55 -18.54 6.85
CA THR A 296 -3.89 -18.29 7.40
C THR A 296 -3.82 -17.13 8.39
N ASN A 297 -4.48 -16.04 8.07
CA ASN A 297 -4.64 -14.89 8.99
C ASN A 297 -6.07 -14.84 9.48
N GLU A 298 -6.28 -15.07 10.79
CA GLU A 298 -7.60 -15.10 11.41
C GLU A 298 -8.23 -13.70 11.58
N THR A 299 -7.43 -12.63 11.42
CA THR A 299 -7.89 -11.23 11.54
C THR A 299 -8.45 -10.66 10.25
N MET A 300 -8.22 -11.34 9.12
CA MET A 300 -8.66 -10.90 7.79
C MET A 300 -9.53 -11.97 7.13
N LYS A 301 -10.55 -11.55 6.40
CA LYS A 301 -11.33 -12.46 5.55
C LYS A 301 -10.47 -13.02 4.42
N GLN A 302 -10.72 -14.26 4.03
CA GLN A 302 -10.14 -14.80 2.81
C GLN A 302 -10.71 -14.05 1.59
N LEU A 303 -9.90 -13.86 0.54
CA LEU A 303 -10.35 -13.14 -0.66
C LEU A 303 -11.62 -13.73 -1.28
N GLY A 304 -11.80 -15.06 -1.19
CA GLY A 304 -13.00 -15.73 -1.67
C GLY A 304 -14.29 -15.46 -0.86
N GLU A 305 -14.18 -14.81 0.29
CA GLU A 305 -15.31 -14.39 1.13
C GLU A 305 -15.69 -12.93 0.94
N ILE A 306 -14.93 -12.20 0.10
CA ILE A 306 -15.11 -10.78 -0.17
C ILE A 306 -15.70 -10.62 -1.58
N TYR A 307 -16.68 -9.74 -1.73
CA TYR A 307 -17.15 -9.38 -3.06
C TYR A 307 -16.09 -8.48 -3.74
N LEU A 308 -15.29 -9.10 -4.61
CA LEU A 308 -14.22 -8.42 -5.34
C LEU A 308 -14.77 -7.74 -6.58
N ILE A 309 -14.40 -6.49 -6.77
CA ILE A 309 -14.54 -5.75 -8.02
C ILE A 309 -13.14 -5.38 -8.52
N PHE A 310 -12.99 -5.19 -9.83
CA PHE A 310 -11.68 -5.02 -10.44
C PHE A 310 -11.56 -3.64 -11.05
N GLU A 311 -10.53 -2.92 -10.63
CA GLU A 311 -10.21 -1.60 -11.15
C GLU A 311 -9.77 -1.70 -12.63
N ASP A 312 -10.28 -0.81 -13.47
CA ASP A 312 -9.70 -0.53 -14.77
C ASP A 312 -8.48 0.37 -14.56
N SER A 313 -7.33 -0.27 -14.33
CA SER A 313 -6.09 0.45 -14.00
C SER A 313 -5.61 1.34 -15.15
N ASP A 314 -5.84 0.97 -16.41
CA ASP A 314 -5.49 1.79 -17.57
C ASP A 314 -6.32 3.08 -17.59
N TYR A 315 -7.62 2.97 -17.31
CA TYR A 315 -8.49 4.13 -17.18
C TYR A 315 -8.07 5.04 -16.02
N VAL A 316 -7.89 4.46 -14.83
CA VAL A 316 -7.53 5.22 -13.61
C VAL A 316 -6.20 5.93 -13.80
N ILE A 317 -5.19 5.26 -14.37
CA ILE A 317 -3.88 5.85 -14.67
C ILE A 317 -4.02 7.01 -15.65
N ALA A 318 -4.72 6.81 -16.76
CA ALA A 318 -4.90 7.84 -17.79
C ALA A 318 -5.67 9.06 -17.28
N ASN A 319 -6.57 8.89 -16.30
CA ASN A 319 -7.45 9.93 -15.78
C ASN A 319 -7.12 10.39 -14.35
N THR A 320 -5.99 9.97 -13.78
CA THR A 320 -5.62 10.28 -12.38
C THR A 320 -5.73 11.77 -12.06
N SER A 321 -5.22 12.65 -12.91
CA SER A 321 -5.27 14.11 -12.70
C SER A 321 -6.71 14.62 -12.68
N ALA A 322 -7.51 14.20 -13.66
CA ALA A 322 -8.91 14.64 -13.77
C ALA A 322 -9.78 14.15 -12.60
N LEU A 323 -9.57 12.90 -12.16
CA LEU A 323 -10.27 12.35 -10.98
C LEU A 323 -9.90 13.12 -9.70
N LYS A 324 -8.61 13.45 -9.52
CA LYS A 324 -8.13 14.24 -8.38
C LYS A 324 -8.65 15.68 -8.41
N GLU A 325 -8.63 16.35 -9.57
CA GLU A 325 -9.16 17.70 -9.73
C GLU A 325 -10.67 17.72 -9.39
N LYS A 326 -11.43 16.76 -9.91
CA LYS A 326 -12.87 16.69 -9.67
C LYS A 326 -13.23 16.48 -8.19
N VAL A 327 -12.50 15.61 -7.47
CA VAL A 327 -12.73 15.45 -6.03
C VAL A 327 -12.28 16.68 -5.23
N GLN A 328 -11.22 17.36 -5.66
CA GLN A 328 -10.80 18.62 -5.04
C GLN A 328 -11.87 19.72 -5.19
N GLU A 329 -12.49 19.84 -6.38
CA GLU A 329 -13.62 20.76 -6.59
C GLU A 329 -14.77 20.47 -5.60
N ILE A 330 -15.15 19.19 -5.43
CA ILE A 330 -16.16 18.79 -4.45
C ILE A 330 -15.75 19.18 -3.03
N MET A 331 -14.48 18.95 -2.65
CA MET A 331 -14.00 19.27 -1.31
C MET A 331 -13.89 20.77 -1.04
N MET A 332 -13.89 21.65 -2.07
CA MET A 332 -13.95 23.10 -1.86
C MET A 332 -15.32 23.57 -1.33
N ASP A 333 -16.34 22.73 -1.44
CA ASP A 333 -17.70 23.03 -0.96
C ASP A 333 -17.95 22.51 0.49
N MET A 334 -16.91 21.91 1.13
CA MET A 334 -16.93 21.45 2.52
C MET A 334 -16.72 22.64 3.47
#